data_4a6689657664a8efb298467697c2f844
#
_entry.id   4a6689657664a8efb298467697c2f844
#
_cell.length_a   1.000
_cell.length_b   1.000
_cell.length_c   1.000
_cell.angle_alpha   90.00
_cell.angle_beta   90.00
_cell.angle_gamma   90.00
#
_symmetry.space_group_name_H-M   'P 1'
#
loop_
_entity.id
_entity.type
_entity.pdbx_description
1 polymer ?
#
loop_
_entity_poly.entity_id
_entity_poly.type
_entity_poly.pdbx_seq_one_letter_code
_entity_poly.pdbx_strand_id
1 'polypeptide(L)'
;VDGNHPRRRWPLRRFAVVEDSMRPTLNPGDGLLAVSGGAPRRGQLRVFADPTSPSRWLVKRVGDVRGRGRSATFEAVSDNPRAVGVVDSRQFGWVPATGSYRVLWTVRAR
;
A
#
# COMPACT_ATOMS: atom_id res chain seq x y z
N VAL A 1 -6.51 -4.51 1.77
CA VAL A 1 -6.69 -5.12 0.43
C VAL A 1 -6.50 -6.62 0.50
N ASP A 2 -7.20 -7.34 -0.37
CA ASP A 2 -7.00 -8.78 -0.54
C ASP A 2 -5.93 -9.00 -1.60
N GLY A 3 -5.01 -9.89 -1.30
CA GLY A 3 -3.89 -10.20 -2.17
C GLY A 3 -4.00 -11.61 -2.73
N ASN A 4 -3.66 -11.74 -3.99
CA ASN A 4 -3.45 -13.03 -4.61
C ASN A 4 -2.03 -13.48 -4.29
N HIS A 5 -1.84 -14.72 -3.86
CA HIS A 5 -0.52 -15.26 -3.59
C HIS A 5 0.08 -15.78 -4.90
N PRO A 6 0.90 -14.98 -5.59
CA PRO A 6 1.58 -15.48 -6.77
C PRO A 6 2.60 -16.53 -6.34
N ARG A 7 3.01 -17.32 -7.27
CA ARG A 7 4.14 -18.19 -7.04
C ARG A 7 5.33 -17.33 -6.62
N ARG A 8 6.11 -17.81 -5.66
CA ARG A 8 7.34 -17.15 -5.28
C ARG A 8 8.19 -16.84 -6.50
N ARG A 9 8.97 -15.80 -6.50
CA ARG A 9 9.79 -15.27 -7.59
C ARG A 9 9.09 -14.30 -8.53
N TRP A 10 7.76 -14.25 -8.53
CA TRP A 10 7.09 -13.23 -9.30
C TRP A 10 7.16 -11.92 -8.54
N PRO A 11 7.80 -10.88 -9.09
CA PRO A 11 7.80 -9.57 -8.45
C PRO A 11 6.43 -8.91 -8.50
N LEU A 12 5.59 -9.32 -9.48
CA LEU A 12 4.26 -8.75 -9.66
C LEU A 12 3.25 -9.48 -8.80
N ARG A 13 2.33 -8.72 -8.25
CA ARG A 13 1.26 -9.25 -7.43
C ARG A 13 -0.01 -8.46 -7.63
N ARG A 14 -1.15 -9.15 -7.57
CA ARG A 14 -2.47 -8.51 -7.67
C ARG A 14 -3.08 -8.37 -6.29
N PHE A 15 -3.76 -7.23 -6.10
CA PHE A 15 -4.51 -6.95 -4.88
C PHE A 15 -5.89 -6.42 -5.26
N ALA A 16 -6.86 -6.57 -4.38
CA ALA A 16 -8.17 -5.99 -4.52
C ALA A 16 -8.42 -5.01 -3.38
N VAL A 17 -8.91 -3.82 -3.70
CA VAL A 17 -9.25 -2.82 -2.71
C VAL A 17 -10.57 -3.21 -2.06
N VAL A 18 -10.60 -3.28 -0.73
CA VAL A 18 -11.80 -3.64 0.01
C VAL A 18 -12.28 -2.53 0.95
N GLU A 19 -11.44 -1.53 1.20
CA GLU A 19 -11.72 -0.44 2.12
C GLU A 19 -11.84 0.88 1.38
N ASP A 20 -12.36 1.91 2.04
CA ASP A 20 -12.56 3.21 1.42
C ASP A 20 -11.56 4.29 1.87
N SER A 21 -10.49 3.90 2.56
CA SER A 21 -9.48 4.84 3.07
C SER A 21 -8.77 5.62 1.97
N MET A 22 -8.79 5.13 0.75
CA MET A 22 -8.11 5.77 -0.38
C MET A 22 -9.08 6.40 -1.39
N ARG A 23 -10.35 6.56 -1.03
CA ARG A 23 -11.28 7.31 -1.88
C ARG A 23 -10.88 8.78 -1.96
N PRO A 24 -11.08 9.44 -3.10
CA PRO A 24 -11.66 8.92 -4.33
C PRO A 24 -10.65 8.26 -5.28
N THR A 25 -9.38 8.23 -4.90
CA THR A 25 -8.31 7.68 -5.76
C THR A 25 -8.52 6.20 -6.05
N LEU A 26 -8.80 5.43 -5.00
CA LEU A 26 -9.11 4.00 -5.09
C LEU A 26 -10.42 3.74 -4.38
N ASN A 27 -11.25 2.91 -4.98
CA ASN A 27 -12.55 2.56 -4.43
C ASN A 27 -12.65 1.06 -4.20
N PRO A 28 -13.45 0.61 -3.21
CA PRO A 28 -13.68 -0.81 -3.02
C PRO A 28 -14.07 -1.50 -4.32
N GLY A 29 -13.46 -2.64 -4.60
CA GLY A 29 -13.64 -3.37 -5.85
C GLY A 29 -12.59 -3.10 -6.90
N ASP A 30 -11.83 -2.01 -6.78
CA ASP A 30 -10.73 -1.74 -7.71
C ASP A 30 -9.64 -2.82 -7.58
N GLY A 31 -9.05 -3.19 -8.71
CA GLY A 31 -7.92 -4.09 -8.75
C GLY A 31 -6.61 -3.33 -8.85
N LEU A 32 -5.58 -3.87 -8.23
CA LEU A 32 -4.24 -3.30 -8.26
C LEU A 32 -3.26 -4.33 -8.81
N LEU A 33 -2.39 -3.88 -9.70
CA LEU A 33 -1.19 -4.62 -10.08
C LEU A 33 0.00 -3.90 -9.49
N ALA A 34 0.80 -4.59 -8.70
CA ALA A 34 1.90 -3.97 -7.98
C ALA A 34 3.18 -4.80 -8.14
N VAL A 35 4.32 -4.13 -8.01
CA VAL A 35 5.64 -4.74 -8.13
C VAL A 35 6.40 -4.59 -6.82
N SER A 36 7.07 -5.66 -6.40
CA SER A 36 7.89 -5.62 -5.19
C SER A 36 9.14 -4.78 -5.41
N GLY A 37 9.62 -4.16 -4.34
CA GLY A 37 10.88 -3.44 -4.34
C GLY A 37 10.78 -2.01 -4.84
N GLY A 38 11.93 -1.46 -5.23
CA GLY A 38 12.05 -0.07 -5.62
C GLY A 38 12.08 0.87 -4.43
N ALA A 39 12.69 2.02 -4.62
CA ALA A 39 12.73 3.05 -3.59
C ALA A 39 11.36 3.71 -3.45
N PRO A 40 10.88 3.90 -2.23
CA PRO A 40 9.63 4.64 -2.05
C PRO A 40 9.84 6.10 -2.43
N ARG A 41 8.83 6.68 -3.06
CA ARG A 41 8.83 8.10 -3.43
C ARG A 41 7.53 8.74 -3.00
N ARG A 42 7.63 9.95 -2.50
CA ARG A 42 6.45 10.74 -2.12
C ARG A 42 5.42 10.75 -3.24
N GLY A 43 4.18 10.48 -2.89
CA GLY A 43 3.06 10.45 -3.83
C GLY A 43 2.76 9.10 -4.46
N GLN A 44 3.64 8.13 -4.34
CA GLN A 44 3.38 6.77 -4.83
C GLN A 44 2.29 6.09 -4.01
N LEU A 45 1.56 5.19 -4.65
CA LEU A 45 0.70 4.25 -3.95
C LEU A 45 1.50 2.97 -3.67
N ARG A 46 1.50 2.53 -2.43
CA ARG A 46 2.18 1.29 -2.03
C ARG A 46 1.28 0.38 -1.23
N VAL A 47 1.45 -0.92 -1.45
CA VAL A 47 0.79 -1.98 -0.70
C VAL A 47 1.83 -2.59 0.23
N PHE A 48 1.46 -2.78 1.49
CA PHE A 48 2.35 -3.31 2.50
C PHE A 48 1.55 -4.06 3.58
N ALA A 49 2.24 -4.94 4.31
CA ALA A 49 1.62 -5.61 5.43
C ALA A 49 1.43 -4.61 6.58
N ASP A 50 0.25 -4.64 7.20
CA ASP A 50 -0.05 -3.82 8.37
C ASP A 50 0.95 -4.14 9.49
N PRO A 51 1.73 -3.18 9.98
CA PRO A 51 2.70 -3.43 11.05
C PRO A 51 2.09 -3.98 12.33
N THR A 52 0.81 -3.70 12.57
CA THR A 52 0.10 -4.16 13.76
C THR A 52 -0.67 -5.46 13.54
N SER A 53 -0.82 -5.88 12.28
CA SER A 53 -1.54 -7.10 11.92
C SER A 53 -0.96 -7.64 10.61
N PRO A 54 0.20 -8.34 10.66
CA PRO A 54 0.97 -8.67 9.46
C PRO A 54 0.28 -9.52 8.41
N SER A 55 -0.82 -10.18 8.75
CA SER A 55 -1.61 -10.93 7.77
C SER A 55 -2.52 -10.04 6.92
N ARG A 56 -2.66 -8.78 7.28
CA ARG A 56 -3.51 -7.80 6.59
C ARG A 56 -2.66 -6.93 5.68
N TRP A 57 -3.14 -6.75 4.45
CA TRP A 57 -2.51 -5.85 3.49
C TRP A 57 -3.23 -4.51 3.46
N LEU A 58 -2.45 -3.44 3.40
CA LEU A 58 -2.95 -2.07 3.29
C LEU A 58 -2.41 -1.44 2.01
N VAL A 59 -3.20 -0.55 1.41
CA VAL A 59 -2.73 0.34 0.34
C VAL A 59 -2.85 1.77 0.84
N LYS A 60 -1.76 2.52 0.74
CA LYS A 60 -1.69 3.91 1.18
C LYS A 60 -0.83 4.72 0.23
N ARG A 61 -0.89 6.04 0.37
CA ARG A 61 -0.01 6.95 -0.35
C ARG A 61 1.25 7.20 0.45
N VAL A 62 2.37 7.21 -0.23
CA VAL A 62 3.65 7.55 0.41
C VAL A 62 3.70 9.05 0.68
N GLY A 63 3.92 9.41 1.95
CA GLY A 63 4.24 10.77 2.38
C GLY A 63 5.74 10.99 2.39
N ASP A 64 6.30 11.35 3.54
CA ASP A 64 7.74 11.53 3.67
C ASP A 64 8.47 10.20 3.61
N VAL A 65 9.72 10.26 3.16
CA VAL A 65 10.60 9.10 3.05
C VAL A 65 11.86 9.38 3.86
N ARG A 66 12.33 8.37 4.60
CA ARG A 66 13.59 8.43 5.35
C ARG A 66 14.49 7.28 4.94
N GLY A 67 15.79 7.55 4.89
CA GLY A 67 16.78 6.53 4.61
C GLY A 67 16.87 6.16 3.14
N ARG A 68 17.67 5.14 2.87
CA ARG A 68 17.95 4.67 1.51
C ARG A 68 18.00 3.15 1.46
N GLY A 69 17.79 2.60 0.28
CA GLY A 69 17.90 1.18 0.04
C GLY A 69 16.98 0.36 0.92
N ARG A 70 17.51 -0.73 1.45
CA ARG A 70 16.72 -1.65 2.27
C ARG A 70 16.31 -1.08 3.62
N SER A 71 16.99 -0.04 4.09
CA SER A 71 16.66 0.60 5.35
C SER A 71 15.68 1.75 5.22
N ALA A 72 15.25 2.07 3.98
CA ALA A 72 14.29 3.15 3.77
C ALA A 72 12.96 2.85 4.46
N THR A 73 12.36 3.91 5.00
CA THR A 73 11.01 3.88 5.59
C THR A 73 10.20 5.00 5.00
N PHE A 74 8.89 4.88 5.09
CA PHE A 74 7.99 5.92 4.57
C PHE A 74 6.77 6.09 5.46
N GLU A 75 6.18 7.27 5.38
CA GLU A 75 4.86 7.51 5.93
C GLU A 75 3.80 6.95 5.00
N ALA A 76 2.84 6.23 5.56
CA ALA A 76 1.68 5.73 4.84
C ALA A 76 0.48 6.62 5.17
N VAL A 77 -0.07 7.28 4.15
CA VAL A 77 -1.10 8.30 4.31
C VAL A 77 -2.37 7.88 3.57
N SER A 78 -3.50 7.99 4.25
CA SER A 78 -4.81 7.74 3.63
C SER A 78 -5.26 8.97 2.86
N ASP A 79 -5.83 8.76 1.66
CA ASP A 79 -6.35 9.86 0.84
C ASP A 79 -7.71 10.35 1.33
N ASN A 80 -8.48 9.49 1.97
CA ASN A 80 -9.82 9.82 2.41
C ASN A 80 -9.84 10.24 3.89
N PRO A 81 -9.94 11.53 4.18
CA PRO A 81 -9.94 12.00 5.58
C PRO A 81 -11.22 11.65 6.34
N ARG A 82 -12.27 11.20 5.64
CA ARG A 82 -13.57 10.87 6.22
C ARG A 82 -13.77 9.40 6.46
N ALA A 83 -12.84 8.55 6.06
CA ALA A 83 -12.98 7.12 6.27
C ALA A 83 -12.98 6.80 7.75
N VAL A 84 -13.89 5.94 8.16
CA VAL A 84 -14.00 5.49 9.55
C VAL A 84 -13.05 4.32 9.77
N GLY A 85 -12.39 4.29 10.93
CA GLY A 85 -11.50 3.20 11.29
C GLY A 85 -10.23 3.14 10.46
N VAL A 86 -9.79 4.28 9.93
CA VAL A 86 -8.56 4.36 9.13
C VAL A 86 -7.35 4.01 9.98
N VAL A 87 -6.53 3.11 9.45
CA VAL A 87 -5.26 2.72 10.04
C VAL A 87 -4.15 3.10 9.07
N ASP A 88 -3.31 4.03 9.47
CA ASP A 88 -2.17 4.49 8.68
C ASP A 88 -1.02 4.92 9.61
N SER A 89 -0.03 5.68 9.09
CA SER A 89 1.14 6.05 9.88
C SER A 89 0.82 6.88 11.12
N ARG A 90 -0.35 7.49 11.22
CA ARG A 90 -0.76 8.16 12.45
C ARG A 90 -0.93 7.18 13.61
N GLN A 91 -1.25 5.92 13.31
CA GLN A 91 -1.40 4.87 14.31
C GLN A 91 -0.13 4.02 14.47
N PHE A 92 0.51 3.62 13.37
CA PHE A 92 1.60 2.64 13.46
C PHE A 92 2.98 3.20 13.07
N GLY A 93 3.07 4.49 12.71
CA GLY A 93 4.34 5.13 12.43
C GLY A 93 4.90 4.81 11.04
N TRP A 94 6.22 4.80 10.92
CA TRP A 94 6.93 4.64 9.68
C TRP A 94 6.92 3.18 9.22
N VAL A 95 6.77 2.99 7.91
CA VAL A 95 6.65 1.67 7.31
C VAL A 95 7.94 1.33 6.57
N PRO A 96 8.51 0.11 6.80
CA PRO A 96 9.67 -0.31 6.02
C PRO A 96 9.34 -0.43 4.53
N ALA A 97 10.23 0.06 3.67
CA ALA A 97 10.08 -0.12 2.24
C ALA A 97 10.24 -1.58 1.83
N THR A 98 11.11 -2.32 2.54
CA THR A 98 11.30 -3.75 2.31
C THR A 98 10.01 -4.51 2.57
N GLY A 99 9.60 -5.34 1.60
CA GLY A 99 8.34 -6.08 1.69
C GLY A 99 7.14 -5.32 1.15
N SER A 100 7.29 -4.06 0.78
CA SER A 100 6.21 -3.29 0.17
C SER A 100 6.21 -3.45 -1.36
N TYR A 101 5.07 -3.15 -1.96
CA TYR A 101 4.85 -3.23 -3.40
C TYR A 101 4.42 -1.87 -3.92
N ARG A 102 5.03 -1.42 -5.02
CA ARG A 102 4.62 -0.20 -5.71
C ARG A 102 3.49 -0.51 -6.67
N VAL A 103 2.40 0.25 -6.59
CA VAL A 103 1.27 0.08 -7.50
C VAL A 103 1.65 0.60 -8.89
N LEU A 104 1.52 -0.26 -9.90
CA LEU A 104 1.81 0.08 -11.28
C LEU A 104 0.55 0.41 -12.06
N TRP A 105 -0.54 -0.27 -11.77
CA TRP A 105 -1.76 -0.19 -12.56
C TRP A 105 -2.98 -0.38 -11.67
N THR A 106 -4.01 0.41 -11.93
CA THR A 106 -5.30 0.29 -11.25
C THR A 106 -6.37 -0.06 -12.27
N VAL A 107 -7.10 -1.14 -12.01
CA VAL A 107 -8.27 -1.53 -12.79
C VAL A 107 -9.50 -1.11 -12.02
N ARG A 108 -10.26 -0.18 -12.57
CA ARG A 108 -11.45 0.36 -11.90
C ARG A 108 -12.55 -0.67 -11.82
N ALA A 109 -13.21 -0.73 -10.69
CA ALA A 109 -14.45 -1.48 -10.53
C ALA A 109 -15.54 -0.86 -11.39
N ARG A 110 -16.43 -1.71 -11.86
CA ARG A 110 -17.59 -1.26 -12.64
C ARG A 110 -18.78 -1.02 -11.73
#